data_1c3e9a0fdc5e7e4348dea3772605bcf5
#
_entry.id   1c3e9a0fdc5e7e4348dea3772605bcf5
#
_cell.length_a   1.000
_cell.length_b   1.000
_cell.length_c   1.000
_cell.angle_alpha   90.00
_cell.angle_beta   90.00
_cell.angle_gamma   90.00
#
_symmetry.space_group_name_H-M   'P 1'
#
loop_
_entity.id
_entity.type
_entity.pdbx_description
1 polymer ?
#
loop_
_entity_poly.entity_id
_entity_poly.type
_entity_poly.pdbx_seq_one_letter_code
_entity_poly.pdbx_strand_id
1 'polypeptide(L)'
;LAGSRVGNDDGVDPCNSSNVTIRNCFFRTDDDSVSPKGITRAGGERESKPVENIVVENCVFWVDFANVFRMATESSCPVFRNFTARNVDVIHFPDRDRVQIFWLHPTGEMPMENLCFENIRINGEIPYNLIKLTPALQLVGTRPIEKPTPNDIKVGPGRRGPGSCGYGEFVVVPSYGPYIHNVTFRNITTYGKESDRKAERGAVLIQGIDERHDVSGIIFDNVEYYGTRIGADSPNI
;
A
#
# COMPACT_ATOMS: atom_id res chain seq x y z
N LEU A 1 -11.88 12.39 -11.55
CA LEU A 1 -10.60 12.67 -12.20
C LEU A 1 -10.39 11.67 -13.33
N ALA A 2 -10.14 12.15 -14.51
CA ALA A 2 -9.74 11.32 -15.64
C ALA A 2 -8.25 11.56 -15.89
N GLY A 3 -7.46 10.51 -15.78
CA GLY A 3 -6.03 10.58 -15.92
C GLY A 3 -5.56 11.02 -17.30
N SER A 4 -4.39 11.62 -17.34
CA SER A 4 -3.79 12.15 -18.57
C SER A 4 -2.92 11.14 -19.31
N ARG A 5 -2.80 9.92 -18.82
CA ARG A 5 -1.88 8.87 -19.30
C ARG A 5 -0.39 9.29 -19.22
N VAL A 6 -0.07 10.00 -18.18
CA VAL A 6 1.30 10.38 -17.85
C VAL A 6 1.65 9.70 -16.54
N GLY A 7 2.81 9.10 -16.41
CA GLY A 7 3.27 8.51 -15.15
C GLY A 7 3.18 9.52 -14.00
N ASN A 8 2.91 9.04 -12.79
CA ASN A 8 2.65 9.83 -11.59
C ASN A 8 1.31 10.63 -11.66
N ASP A 9 0.30 10.03 -12.25
CA ASP A 9 -1.06 10.56 -12.28
C ASP A 9 -1.92 9.87 -11.21
N ASP A 10 -1.49 10.04 -9.97
CA ASP A 10 -2.15 9.51 -8.78
C ASP A 10 -3.53 10.17 -8.58
N GLY A 11 -4.46 9.47 -7.97
CA GLY A 11 -5.79 10.01 -7.73
C GLY A 11 -5.82 11.00 -6.56
N VAL A 12 -5.56 10.52 -5.37
CA VAL A 12 -5.46 11.32 -4.15
C VAL A 12 -4.37 10.79 -3.23
N ASP A 13 -3.44 11.65 -2.89
CA ASP A 13 -2.36 11.41 -1.94
C ASP A 13 -2.53 12.27 -0.69
N PRO A 14 -3.20 11.80 0.35
CA PRO A 14 -3.23 12.50 1.62
C PRO A 14 -1.85 12.50 2.27
N CYS A 15 -1.07 13.56 2.03
CA CYS A 15 0.29 13.67 2.53
C CYS A 15 0.34 14.42 3.87
N ASN A 16 0.96 13.81 4.91
CA ASN A 16 1.08 14.40 6.25
C ASN A 16 -0.27 14.94 6.77
N SER A 17 -1.35 14.22 6.51
CA SER A 17 -2.71 14.70 6.69
C SER A 17 -3.49 13.83 7.66
N SER A 18 -4.41 14.46 8.39
CA SER A 18 -5.33 13.78 9.31
C SER A 18 -6.77 14.23 9.06
N ASN A 19 -7.74 13.38 9.42
CA ASN A 19 -9.18 13.67 9.34
C ASN A 19 -9.63 13.99 7.90
N VAL A 20 -9.23 13.16 6.95
CA VAL A 20 -9.55 13.29 5.53
C VAL A 20 -10.72 12.37 5.17
N THR A 21 -11.71 12.90 4.49
CA THR A 21 -12.82 12.13 3.93
C THR A 21 -12.88 12.28 2.42
N ILE A 22 -12.78 11.17 1.71
CA ILE A 22 -12.90 11.06 0.26
C ILE A 22 -14.19 10.27 -0.01
N ARG A 23 -15.21 10.90 -0.58
CA ARG A 23 -16.50 10.25 -0.75
C ARG A 23 -17.22 10.61 -2.04
N ASN A 24 -18.03 9.67 -2.52
CA ASN A 24 -18.88 9.87 -3.70
C ASN A 24 -18.09 10.32 -4.94
N CYS A 25 -16.89 9.73 -5.13
CA CYS A 25 -15.97 10.10 -6.20
C CYS A 25 -15.85 9.00 -7.23
N PHE A 26 -15.61 9.39 -8.48
CA PHE A 26 -15.12 8.53 -9.54
C PHE A 26 -13.68 8.91 -9.87
N PHE A 27 -12.79 7.92 -9.85
CA PHE A 27 -11.38 8.08 -10.19
C PHE A 27 -11.04 7.27 -11.44
N ARG A 28 -10.33 7.90 -12.37
CA ARG A 28 -9.59 7.20 -13.40
C ARG A 28 -8.14 7.65 -13.34
N THR A 29 -7.25 6.73 -13.08
CA THR A 29 -5.84 7.02 -12.78
C THR A 29 -4.90 6.17 -13.62
N ASP A 30 -3.77 6.74 -13.98
CA ASP A 30 -2.63 6.04 -14.60
C ASP A 30 -1.54 5.68 -13.58
N ASP A 31 -1.68 6.09 -12.31
CA ASP A 31 -0.85 5.66 -11.20
C ASP A 31 -1.76 5.26 -10.03
N ASP A 32 -1.29 5.29 -8.79
CA ASP A 32 -2.04 4.83 -7.63
C ASP A 32 -3.31 5.65 -7.39
N SER A 33 -4.43 5.02 -7.12
CA SER A 33 -5.68 5.78 -6.97
C SER A 33 -5.81 6.46 -5.61
N VAL A 34 -5.43 5.77 -4.55
CA VAL A 34 -5.38 6.33 -3.20
C VAL A 34 -4.04 5.92 -2.57
N SER A 35 -3.17 6.90 -2.34
CA SER A 35 -1.82 6.66 -1.84
C SER A 35 -1.46 7.60 -0.68
N PRO A 36 -1.97 7.34 0.54
CA PRO A 36 -1.60 8.14 1.70
C PRO A 36 -0.12 8.02 2.02
N LYS A 37 0.55 9.15 2.24
CA LYS A 37 1.99 9.23 2.41
C LYS A 37 2.38 10.10 3.60
N GLY A 38 3.36 9.65 4.38
CA GLY A 38 4.07 10.49 5.35
C GLY A 38 5.41 10.91 4.74
N ILE A 39 5.54 12.15 4.29
CA ILE A 39 6.73 12.60 3.55
C ILE A 39 7.51 13.62 4.35
N THR A 40 8.79 13.31 4.60
CA THR A 40 9.78 14.27 5.07
C THR A 40 10.52 14.84 3.86
N ARG A 41 10.44 16.11 3.63
CA ARG A 41 11.18 16.74 2.52
C ARG A 41 12.67 16.73 2.79
N ALA A 42 13.46 16.47 1.75
CA ALA A 42 14.91 16.64 1.78
C ALA A 42 15.23 18.09 2.22
N GLY A 43 16.03 18.23 3.27
CA GLY A 43 16.37 19.53 3.85
C GLY A 43 15.91 19.71 5.29
N GLY A 44 15.07 18.83 5.84
CA GLY A 44 14.68 18.86 7.25
C GLY A 44 13.73 19.99 7.65
N GLU A 45 13.23 20.78 6.71
CA GLU A 45 12.37 21.93 7.01
C GLU A 45 10.92 21.54 7.39
N ARG A 46 10.52 20.30 7.19
CA ARG A 46 9.21 19.79 7.63
C ARG A 46 9.37 18.40 8.20
N GLU A 47 9.08 18.27 9.47
CA GLU A 47 8.88 16.96 10.09
C GLU A 47 7.63 16.31 9.49
N SER A 48 7.71 15.02 9.22
CA SER A 48 6.54 14.25 8.84
C SER A 48 5.57 14.20 10.03
N LYS A 49 4.28 14.22 9.70
CA LYS A 49 3.20 14.16 10.70
C LYS A 49 2.53 12.80 10.66
N PRO A 50 1.83 12.39 11.73
CA PRO A 50 0.92 11.26 11.65
C PRO A 50 -0.03 11.39 10.45
N VAL A 51 -0.24 10.27 9.76
CA VAL A 51 -1.25 10.13 8.71
C VAL A 51 -2.36 9.28 9.30
N GLU A 52 -3.50 9.91 9.62
CA GLU A 52 -4.51 9.22 10.41
C GLU A 52 -5.94 9.68 10.16
N ASN A 53 -6.90 8.81 10.52
CA ASN A 53 -8.32 9.12 10.41
C ASN A 53 -8.73 9.46 8.98
N ILE A 54 -8.40 8.57 8.04
CA ILE A 54 -8.74 8.73 6.62
C ILE A 54 -9.89 7.79 6.27
N VAL A 55 -10.90 8.33 5.63
CA VAL A 55 -12.06 7.56 5.16
C VAL A 55 -12.21 7.73 3.66
N VAL A 56 -12.30 6.60 2.94
CA VAL A 56 -12.67 6.52 1.52
C VAL A 56 -13.99 5.78 1.43
N GLU A 57 -15.06 6.42 0.94
CA GLU A 57 -16.37 5.78 0.92
C GLU A 57 -17.19 6.11 -0.32
N ASN A 58 -17.97 5.12 -0.76
CA ASN A 58 -18.88 5.28 -1.90
C ASN A 58 -18.13 5.79 -3.16
N CYS A 59 -16.97 5.21 -3.45
CA CYS A 59 -16.13 5.60 -4.57
C CYS A 59 -16.06 4.51 -5.63
N VAL A 60 -15.82 4.93 -6.87
CA VAL A 60 -15.62 4.05 -8.01
C VAL A 60 -14.24 4.31 -8.59
N PHE A 61 -13.48 3.24 -8.83
CA PHE A 61 -12.13 3.29 -9.36
C PHE A 61 -12.02 2.61 -10.71
N TRP A 62 -11.38 3.30 -11.63
CA TRP A 62 -10.88 2.81 -12.90
C TRP A 62 -9.38 3.04 -12.93
N VAL A 63 -8.59 2.00 -12.86
CA VAL A 63 -7.12 2.09 -12.80
C VAL A 63 -6.55 1.58 -14.12
N ASP A 64 -5.86 2.45 -14.85
CA ASP A 64 -5.27 2.10 -16.14
C ASP A 64 -3.86 1.48 -16.02
N PHE A 65 -3.13 1.72 -14.89
CA PHE A 65 -1.72 1.34 -14.86
C PHE A 65 -1.13 0.85 -13.51
N ALA A 66 -1.56 1.34 -12.36
CA ALA A 66 -0.92 1.02 -11.07
C ALA A 66 -1.89 0.41 -10.04
N ASN A 67 -1.88 0.84 -8.78
CA ASN A 67 -2.63 0.20 -7.72
C ASN A 67 -3.91 0.97 -7.36
N VAL A 68 -4.86 0.30 -6.70
CA VAL A 68 -6.02 1.02 -6.16
C VAL A 68 -5.65 1.65 -4.81
N PHE A 69 -5.26 0.83 -3.85
CA PHE A 69 -4.82 1.28 -2.53
C PHE A 69 -3.34 0.95 -2.35
N ARG A 70 -2.49 1.93 -2.52
CA ARG A 70 -1.06 1.78 -2.25
C ARG A 70 -0.68 2.58 -1.02
N MET A 71 -0.55 1.88 0.10
CA MET A 71 -0.35 2.51 1.39
C MET A 71 1.13 2.61 1.73
N ALA A 72 1.55 3.84 2.01
CA ALA A 72 2.81 4.14 2.68
C ALA A 72 4.09 3.87 1.89
N THR A 73 4.02 3.72 0.58
CA THR A 73 5.24 3.77 -0.23
C THR A 73 5.85 5.17 -0.13
N GLU A 74 7.17 5.25 -0.14
CA GLU A 74 7.90 6.53 -0.04
C GLU A 74 7.59 7.33 1.22
N SER A 75 7.29 6.65 2.31
CA SER A 75 6.79 7.27 3.51
C SER A 75 7.69 7.02 4.71
N SER A 76 7.80 8.04 5.54
CA SER A 76 8.38 7.97 6.88
C SER A 76 7.61 8.95 7.77
N CYS A 77 6.84 8.43 8.71
CA CYS A 77 6.10 9.26 9.66
C CYS A 77 5.90 8.51 10.98
N PRO A 78 5.55 9.22 12.06
CA PRO A 78 5.38 8.60 13.38
C PRO A 78 4.40 7.44 13.40
N VAL A 79 3.32 7.53 12.62
CA VAL A 79 2.31 6.48 12.51
C VAL A 79 1.39 6.72 11.31
N PHE A 80 0.96 5.63 10.68
CA PHE A 80 -0.18 5.59 9.78
C PHE A 80 -1.27 4.74 10.41
N ARG A 81 -2.44 5.33 10.70
CA ARG A 81 -3.49 4.59 11.40
C ARG A 81 -4.90 5.05 11.10
N ASN A 82 -5.86 4.19 11.47
CA ASN A 82 -7.29 4.49 11.37
C ASN A 82 -7.69 4.84 9.94
N PHE A 83 -7.34 3.99 8.99
CA PHE A 83 -7.78 4.10 7.61
C PHE A 83 -8.99 3.19 7.39
N THR A 84 -10.02 3.71 6.73
CA THR A 84 -11.17 2.92 6.33
C THR A 84 -11.50 3.17 4.86
N ALA A 85 -11.57 2.10 4.06
CA ALA A 85 -12.18 2.12 2.74
C ALA A 85 -13.44 1.27 2.75
N ARG A 86 -14.60 1.83 2.36
CA ARG A 86 -15.87 1.11 2.38
C ARG A 86 -16.80 1.46 1.23
N ASN A 87 -17.62 0.48 0.83
CA ASN A 87 -18.58 0.65 -0.27
C ASN A 87 -17.89 1.14 -1.56
N VAL A 88 -16.89 0.39 -2.03
CA VAL A 88 -16.05 0.74 -3.15
C VAL A 88 -16.27 -0.24 -4.31
N ASP A 89 -16.32 0.29 -5.51
CA ASP A 89 -16.33 -0.47 -6.76
C ASP A 89 -15.03 -0.22 -7.53
N VAL A 90 -14.27 -1.28 -7.81
CA VAL A 90 -13.17 -1.26 -8.77
C VAL A 90 -13.72 -1.84 -10.07
N ILE A 91 -13.97 -1.01 -11.06
CA ILE A 91 -14.65 -1.41 -12.30
C ILE A 91 -13.68 -1.70 -13.46
N HIS A 92 -12.43 -1.33 -13.31
CA HIS A 92 -11.34 -1.67 -14.20
C HIS A 92 -10.00 -1.71 -13.44
N PHE A 93 -9.19 -2.73 -13.74
CA PHE A 93 -7.85 -2.88 -13.18
C PHE A 93 -6.92 -3.43 -14.28
N PRO A 94 -5.67 -2.94 -14.38
CA PRO A 94 -4.78 -3.31 -15.48
C PRO A 94 -4.27 -4.75 -15.38
N ASP A 95 -4.26 -5.47 -16.49
CA ASP A 95 -3.54 -6.74 -16.61
C ASP A 95 -2.02 -6.47 -16.69
N ARG A 96 -1.44 -6.20 -15.55
CA ARG A 96 -0.05 -5.80 -15.47
C ARG A 96 0.69 -6.44 -14.30
N ASP A 97 1.96 -6.72 -14.53
CA ASP A 97 2.86 -7.22 -13.50
C ASP A 97 3.07 -6.19 -12.37
N ARG A 98 3.10 -6.69 -11.13
CA ARG A 98 3.47 -5.97 -9.91
C ARG A 98 2.46 -4.94 -9.41
N VAL A 99 1.22 -4.96 -9.86
CA VAL A 99 0.16 -4.12 -9.34
C VAL A 99 -0.84 -4.92 -8.50
N GLN A 100 -1.38 -4.31 -7.46
CA GLN A 100 -2.32 -4.94 -6.52
C GLN A 100 -3.51 -4.02 -6.25
N ILE A 101 -4.63 -4.61 -5.85
CA ILE A 101 -5.75 -3.82 -5.33
C ILE A 101 -5.39 -3.23 -3.97
N PHE A 102 -4.85 -4.07 -3.06
CA PHE A 102 -4.43 -3.64 -1.73
C PHE A 102 -2.94 -3.92 -1.55
N TRP A 103 -2.13 -2.88 -1.63
CA TRP A 103 -0.71 -2.97 -1.34
C TRP A 103 -0.35 -2.11 -0.14
N LEU A 104 -0.22 -2.75 1.01
CA LEU A 104 0.22 -2.14 2.25
C LEU A 104 1.72 -2.35 2.36
N HIS A 105 2.47 -1.28 2.16
CA HIS A 105 3.92 -1.35 2.01
C HIS A 105 4.60 -0.18 2.74
N PRO A 106 4.51 -0.15 4.09
CA PRO A 106 5.23 0.87 4.83
C PRO A 106 6.72 0.76 4.56
N THR A 107 7.31 1.85 4.12
CA THR A 107 8.74 2.00 3.88
C THR A 107 9.31 2.94 4.92
N GLY A 108 10.56 2.73 5.31
CA GLY A 108 11.17 3.55 6.34
C GLY A 108 10.57 3.33 7.72
N GLU A 109 10.49 4.40 8.50
CA GLU A 109 9.99 4.37 9.89
C GLU A 109 8.49 4.72 9.94
N MET A 110 7.64 3.79 9.54
CA MET A 110 6.21 4.05 9.49
C MET A 110 5.41 2.87 10.04
N PRO A 111 5.10 2.86 11.33
CA PRO A 111 4.12 1.93 11.88
C PRO A 111 2.77 2.10 11.19
N MET A 112 2.16 0.99 10.79
CA MET A 112 0.85 0.98 10.14
C MET A 112 -0.13 0.14 10.96
N GLU A 113 -1.25 0.74 11.39
CA GLU A 113 -2.17 0.06 12.29
C GLU A 113 -3.64 0.47 12.12
N ASN A 114 -4.54 -0.46 12.45
CA ASN A 114 -5.98 -0.23 12.47
C ASN A 114 -6.54 0.21 11.11
N LEU A 115 -6.40 -0.64 10.10
CA LEU A 115 -6.94 -0.42 8.77
C LEU A 115 -8.14 -1.34 8.53
N CYS A 116 -9.16 -0.81 7.85
CA CYS A 116 -10.35 -1.55 7.49
C CYS A 116 -10.71 -1.35 6.02
N PHE A 117 -10.89 -2.45 5.31
CA PHE A 117 -11.37 -2.49 3.93
C PHE A 117 -12.64 -3.33 3.92
N GLU A 118 -13.79 -2.72 3.64
CA GLU A 118 -15.07 -3.43 3.72
C GLU A 118 -16.02 -3.12 2.57
N ASN A 119 -16.81 -4.11 2.18
CA ASN A 119 -17.81 -3.99 1.12
C ASN A 119 -17.18 -3.49 -0.19
N ILE A 120 -16.16 -4.18 -0.67
CA ILE A 120 -15.43 -3.81 -1.89
C ILE A 120 -15.69 -4.85 -2.98
N ARG A 121 -16.13 -4.38 -4.13
CA ARG A 121 -16.44 -5.18 -5.30
C ARG A 121 -15.42 -4.88 -6.39
N ILE A 122 -14.82 -5.92 -6.96
CA ILE A 122 -13.73 -5.80 -7.90
C ILE A 122 -14.09 -6.51 -9.20
N ASN A 123 -14.20 -5.77 -10.29
CA ASN A 123 -14.39 -6.29 -11.63
C ASN A 123 -13.09 -6.18 -12.41
N GLY A 124 -12.67 -7.27 -13.02
CA GLY A 124 -11.49 -7.31 -13.87
C GLY A 124 -10.53 -8.43 -13.53
N GLU A 125 -9.54 -8.58 -14.38
CA GLU A 125 -8.46 -9.53 -14.16
C GLU A 125 -7.50 -8.98 -13.11
N ILE A 126 -7.17 -9.80 -12.11
CA ILE A 126 -6.15 -9.47 -11.11
C ILE A 126 -4.94 -10.35 -11.39
N PRO A 127 -3.91 -9.81 -12.05
CA PRO A 127 -2.79 -10.62 -12.53
C PRO A 127 -1.85 -11.08 -11.43
N TYR A 128 -1.92 -10.44 -10.26
CA TYR A 128 -1.07 -10.71 -9.11
C TYR A 128 -1.89 -10.93 -7.84
N ASN A 129 -1.23 -10.78 -6.69
CA ASN A 129 -1.94 -10.87 -5.43
C ASN A 129 -3.04 -9.79 -5.36
N LEU A 130 -4.20 -10.18 -4.90
CA LEU A 130 -5.27 -9.24 -4.54
C LEU A 130 -4.79 -8.34 -3.40
N ILE A 131 -4.17 -8.96 -2.40
CA ILE A 131 -3.70 -8.33 -1.17
C ILE A 131 -2.21 -8.62 -0.99
N LYS A 132 -1.43 -7.58 -0.74
CA LYS A 132 0.00 -7.67 -0.44
C LYS A 132 0.34 -6.82 0.79
N LEU A 133 0.78 -7.49 1.84
CA LEU A 133 1.17 -6.89 3.12
C LEU A 133 2.66 -7.16 3.34
N THR A 134 3.50 -6.17 3.07
CA THR A 134 4.95 -6.34 3.07
C THR A 134 5.65 -5.10 3.61
N PRO A 135 5.89 -5.00 4.93
CA PRO A 135 6.77 -3.96 5.44
C PRO A 135 8.14 -4.04 4.76
N ALA A 136 8.76 -2.91 4.54
CA ALA A 136 10.07 -2.86 3.90
C ALA A 136 10.98 -1.86 4.59
N LEU A 137 12.20 -2.29 4.83
CA LEU A 137 13.28 -1.41 5.30
C LEU A 137 13.89 -0.66 4.11
N GLN A 138 13.07 0.13 3.43
CA GLN A 138 13.53 0.93 2.31
C GLN A 138 13.32 2.41 2.62
N LEU A 139 14.39 3.17 2.62
CA LEU A 139 14.33 4.61 2.80
C LEU A 139 14.25 5.31 1.46
N VAL A 140 13.35 6.26 1.41
CA VAL A 140 13.22 7.17 0.28
C VAL A 140 13.45 8.59 0.77
N GLY A 141 14.44 9.27 0.18
CA GLY A 141 14.64 10.71 0.40
C GLY A 141 15.35 11.13 1.67
N THR A 142 16.09 10.23 2.33
CA THR A 142 16.90 10.58 3.50
C THR A 142 18.33 10.98 3.12
N ARG A 143 18.94 11.80 3.96
CA ARG A 143 20.36 12.16 3.82
C ARG A 143 21.26 10.98 4.15
N PRO A 144 22.45 10.87 3.49
CA PRO A 144 23.48 9.97 3.98
C PRO A 144 23.78 10.29 5.46
N ILE A 145 23.83 9.27 6.31
CA ILE A 145 24.29 9.45 7.68
C ILE A 145 25.81 9.47 7.65
N GLU A 146 26.42 10.58 8.00
CA GLU A 146 27.86 10.75 7.97
C GLU A 146 28.60 9.79 8.93
N LYS A 147 27.95 9.36 9.98
CA LYS A 147 28.50 8.41 10.96
C LYS A 147 27.42 7.41 11.40
N PRO A 148 27.33 6.25 10.74
CA PRO A 148 26.42 5.19 11.14
C PRO A 148 26.75 4.65 12.53
N THR A 149 25.72 4.35 13.30
CA THR A 149 25.83 3.68 14.61
C THR A 149 25.71 2.16 14.45
N PRO A 150 26.08 1.35 15.47
CA PRO A 150 25.90 -0.11 15.41
C PRO A 150 24.46 -0.60 15.23
N ASN A 151 23.49 0.25 15.55
CA ASN A 151 22.05 -0.08 15.41
C ASN A 151 21.50 0.26 14.02
N ASP A 152 22.30 0.84 13.18
CA ASP A 152 21.88 1.26 11.85
C ASP A 152 21.84 0.07 10.89
N ILE A 153 20.77 -0.05 10.14
CA ILE A 153 20.62 -1.09 9.13
C ILE A 153 21.16 -0.56 7.81
N LYS A 154 22.23 -1.18 7.29
CA LYS A 154 22.70 -0.91 5.94
C LYS A 154 21.70 -1.45 4.91
N VAL A 155 21.08 -0.56 4.19
CA VAL A 155 20.33 -0.91 3.01
C VAL A 155 21.23 -0.72 1.80
N GLY A 156 21.46 -1.78 1.04
CA GLY A 156 22.32 -1.75 -0.12
C GLY A 156 21.85 -0.79 -1.21
N PRO A 157 22.68 -0.52 -2.22
CA PRO A 157 22.40 0.47 -3.25
C PRO A 157 21.11 0.14 -3.98
N GLY A 158 20.12 1.03 -3.88
CA GLY A 158 18.89 0.95 -4.64
C GLY A 158 19.19 1.05 -6.15
N ARG A 159 18.45 0.33 -6.98
CA ARG A 159 18.59 0.42 -8.43
C ARG A 159 18.20 1.83 -8.87
N ARG A 160 19.13 2.53 -9.50
CA ARG A 160 18.86 3.77 -10.21
C ARG A 160 18.16 3.44 -11.53
N GLY A 161 16.90 3.85 -11.67
CA GLY A 161 16.26 3.97 -12.98
C GLY A 161 16.19 5.45 -13.41
N PRO A 162 16.02 5.74 -14.70
CA PRO A 162 15.76 7.10 -15.16
C PRO A 162 14.50 7.64 -14.48
N GLY A 163 14.61 8.75 -13.75
CA GLY A 163 13.51 9.37 -13.03
C GLY A 163 13.36 8.98 -11.55
N SER A 164 14.16 8.05 -11.03
CA SER A 164 14.19 7.78 -9.60
C SER A 164 14.97 8.86 -8.85
N CYS A 165 14.41 9.41 -7.78
CA CYS A 165 15.16 10.18 -6.80
C CYS A 165 16.40 9.37 -6.42
N GLY A 166 17.58 9.94 -6.60
CA GLY A 166 18.83 9.20 -6.48
C GLY A 166 19.01 8.59 -5.09
N TYR A 167 19.03 7.26 -5.03
CA TYR A 167 19.30 6.53 -3.81
C TYR A 167 20.81 6.36 -3.65
N GLY A 168 21.34 6.83 -2.52
CA GLY A 168 22.67 6.48 -2.05
C GLY A 168 22.65 5.25 -1.15
N GLU A 169 23.78 4.88 -0.56
CA GLU A 169 23.81 3.98 0.58
C GLU A 169 23.16 4.71 1.78
N PHE A 170 22.11 4.13 2.33
CA PHE A 170 21.41 4.70 3.47
C PHE A 170 21.53 3.77 4.66
N VAL A 171 21.64 4.39 5.80
CA VAL A 171 21.57 3.73 7.08
C VAL A 171 20.31 4.17 7.76
N VAL A 172 19.48 3.23 8.17
CA VAL A 172 18.24 3.49 8.91
C VAL A 172 18.52 3.27 10.38
N VAL A 173 18.16 4.23 11.18
CA VAL A 173 17.89 4.01 12.60
C VAL A 173 16.39 3.82 12.75
N PRO A 174 15.87 2.59 12.82
CA PRO A 174 14.45 2.39 13.00
C PRO A 174 14.08 2.78 14.42
N SER A 175 13.62 4.00 14.63
CA SER A 175 13.07 4.42 15.91
C SER A 175 11.66 3.87 16.13
N TYR A 176 10.92 3.66 15.05
CA TYR A 176 9.55 3.13 15.11
C TYR A 176 9.41 1.76 14.46
N GLY A 177 10.12 1.50 13.38
CA GLY A 177 10.04 0.28 12.58
C GLY A 177 8.78 0.20 11.72
N PRO A 178 8.88 -0.24 10.47
CA PRO A 178 7.72 -0.53 9.65
C PRO A 178 7.10 -1.85 10.08
N TYR A 179 5.93 -1.80 10.66
CA TYR A 179 5.09 -2.98 10.91
C TYR A 179 3.68 -2.75 10.36
N ILE A 180 2.91 -3.83 10.21
CA ILE A 180 1.51 -3.77 9.78
C ILE A 180 0.67 -4.55 10.78
N HIS A 181 -0.12 -3.86 11.57
CA HIS A 181 -0.93 -4.47 12.62
C HIS A 181 -2.42 -4.13 12.46
N ASN A 182 -3.28 -5.09 12.84
CA ASN A 182 -4.72 -4.89 12.94
C ASN A 182 -5.35 -4.42 11.63
N VAL A 183 -5.31 -5.25 10.61
CA VAL A 183 -5.94 -4.97 9.31
C VAL A 183 -7.10 -5.93 9.09
N THR A 184 -8.26 -5.38 8.79
CA THR A 184 -9.47 -6.15 8.48
C THR A 184 -9.83 -5.99 7.00
N PHE A 185 -10.02 -7.12 6.33
CA PHE A 185 -10.62 -7.22 5.01
C PHE A 185 -11.96 -7.92 5.17
N ARG A 186 -13.07 -7.23 4.89
CA ARG A 186 -14.43 -7.74 5.09
C ARG A 186 -15.29 -7.55 3.86
N ASN A 187 -16.03 -8.60 3.48
CA ASN A 187 -16.94 -8.55 2.33
C ASN A 187 -16.24 -8.03 1.07
N ILE A 188 -15.11 -8.64 0.70
CA ILE A 188 -14.39 -8.34 -0.53
C ILE A 188 -14.73 -9.41 -1.56
N THR A 189 -15.21 -9.01 -2.72
CA THR A 189 -15.58 -9.95 -3.78
C THR A 189 -14.92 -9.57 -5.09
N THR A 190 -14.27 -10.53 -5.74
CA THR A 190 -13.75 -10.38 -7.10
C THR A 190 -14.69 -11.09 -8.08
N TYR A 191 -15.14 -10.35 -9.08
CA TYR A 191 -15.95 -10.90 -10.16
C TYR A 191 -15.05 -11.25 -11.35
N GLY A 192 -15.15 -12.49 -11.81
CA GLY A 192 -14.38 -13.02 -12.90
C GLY A 192 -14.45 -14.55 -12.89
N LYS A 193 -13.81 -15.19 -13.84
CA LYS A 193 -13.74 -16.66 -13.89
C LYS A 193 -12.43 -17.10 -13.25
N GLU A 194 -12.44 -18.27 -12.64
CA GLU A 194 -11.20 -18.88 -12.10
C GLU A 194 -10.14 -19.07 -13.21
N SER A 195 -10.59 -19.23 -14.47
CA SER A 195 -9.69 -19.25 -15.64
C SER A 195 -8.91 -17.93 -15.84
N ASP A 196 -9.40 -16.85 -15.29
CA ASP A 196 -8.77 -15.52 -15.38
C ASP A 196 -7.64 -15.37 -14.35
N ARG A 197 -7.57 -16.34 -13.42
CA ARG A 197 -6.49 -16.44 -12.44
C ARG A 197 -5.22 -16.96 -13.11
N LYS A 198 -4.16 -16.18 -13.12
CA LYS A 198 -2.83 -16.67 -13.51
C LYS A 198 -2.32 -17.59 -12.41
N ALA A 199 -2.23 -18.88 -12.74
CA ALA A 199 -2.15 -20.03 -11.83
C ALA A 199 -0.95 -20.06 -10.84
N GLU A 200 0.02 -19.17 -10.95
CA GLU A 200 1.27 -19.25 -10.22
C GLU A 200 1.33 -18.36 -8.97
N ARG A 201 0.26 -17.64 -8.66
CA ARG A 201 0.30 -16.62 -7.59
C ARG A 201 -0.88 -16.75 -6.65
N GLY A 202 -0.58 -16.72 -5.36
CA GLY A 202 -1.59 -16.73 -4.31
C GLY A 202 -2.44 -15.47 -4.32
N ALA A 203 -3.66 -15.55 -3.79
CA ALA A 203 -4.52 -14.38 -3.64
C ALA A 203 -3.93 -13.35 -2.67
N VAL A 204 -3.19 -13.81 -1.68
CA VAL A 204 -2.65 -13.00 -0.58
C VAL A 204 -1.17 -13.29 -0.39
N LEU A 205 -0.38 -12.24 -0.23
CA LEU A 205 1.01 -12.31 0.22
C LEU A 205 1.14 -11.52 1.52
N ILE A 206 1.48 -12.21 2.60
CA ILE A 206 1.80 -11.62 3.90
C ILE A 206 3.24 -11.99 4.24
N GLN A 207 4.10 -11.00 4.42
CA GLN A 207 5.50 -11.24 4.69
C GLN A 207 6.06 -10.17 5.65
N GLY A 208 6.32 -10.54 6.89
CA GLY A 208 7.11 -9.76 7.83
C GLY A 208 8.62 -9.83 7.52
N ILE A 209 9.41 -9.04 8.20
CA ILE A 209 10.86 -8.99 8.06
C ILE A 209 11.54 -9.68 9.25
N ASP A 210 11.18 -9.29 10.46
CA ASP A 210 11.68 -9.82 11.74
C ASP A 210 10.65 -9.60 12.86
N GLU A 211 10.98 -9.92 14.10
CA GLU A 211 10.07 -9.83 15.25
C GLU A 211 9.56 -8.41 15.56
N ARG A 212 10.23 -7.38 15.08
CA ARG A 212 9.83 -5.97 15.27
C ARG A 212 9.17 -5.36 14.04
N HIS A 213 9.38 -5.96 12.89
CA HIS A 213 8.89 -5.51 11.59
C HIS A 213 7.97 -6.59 11.02
N ASP A 214 6.97 -6.93 11.79
CA ASP A 214 6.05 -8.03 11.53
C ASP A 214 4.75 -7.58 10.88
N VAL A 215 3.95 -8.56 10.52
CA VAL A 215 2.56 -8.38 10.09
C VAL A 215 1.69 -9.22 10.99
N SER A 216 0.81 -8.58 11.77
CA SER A 216 -0.01 -9.28 12.75
C SER A 216 -1.43 -8.72 12.89
N GLY A 217 -2.34 -9.50 13.47
CA GLY A 217 -3.73 -9.08 13.66
C GLY A 217 -4.49 -8.91 12.33
N ILE A 218 -4.23 -9.75 11.33
CA ILE A 218 -4.90 -9.67 10.03
C ILE A 218 -6.17 -10.52 10.05
N ILE A 219 -7.28 -9.92 9.67
CA ILE A 219 -8.60 -10.56 9.64
C ILE A 219 -9.13 -10.60 8.22
N PHE A 220 -9.48 -11.80 7.75
CA PHE A 220 -10.23 -12.03 6.53
C PHE A 220 -11.63 -12.50 6.91
N ASP A 221 -12.63 -11.66 6.67
CA ASP A 221 -14.03 -11.93 6.98
C ASP A 221 -14.85 -11.83 5.69
N ASN A 222 -15.27 -12.98 5.15
CA ASN A 222 -16.01 -13.06 3.90
C ASN A 222 -15.26 -12.41 2.71
N VAL A 223 -14.01 -12.81 2.51
CA VAL A 223 -13.18 -12.41 1.36
C VAL A 223 -13.19 -13.50 0.32
N GLU A 224 -13.56 -13.16 -0.90
CA GLU A 224 -13.69 -14.08 -2.02
C GLU A 224 -12.81 -13.65 -3.19
N TYR A 225 -12.02 -14.57 -3.70
CA TYR A 225 -11.15 -14.39 -4.84
C TYR A 225 -11.51 -15.40 -5.92
N TYR A 226 -12.12 -14.93 -7.01
CA TYR A 226 -12.63 -15.75 -8.12
C TYR A 226 -13.49 -16.92 -7.67
N GLY A 227 -14.47 -16.68 -6.81
CA GLY A 227 -15.37 -17.69 -6.29
C GLY A 227 -14.79 -18.57 -5.17
N THR A 228 -13.52 -18.41 -4.83
CA THR A 228 -12.88 -19.14 -3.72
C THR A 228 -12.76 -18.24 -2.50
N ARG A 229 -13.32 -18.68 -1.37
CA ARG A 229 -13.20 -17.96 -0.11
C ARG A 229 -11.78 -18.05 0.44
N ILE A 230 -11.20 -16.93 0.81
CA ILE A 230 -9.91 -16.87 1.49
C ILE A 230 -10.11 -17.15 2.98
N GLY A 231 -9.34 -18.08 3.52
CA GLY A 231 -9.35 -18.44 4.95
C GLY A 231 -7.99 -19.00 5.37
N ALA A 232 -7.85 -19.35 6.64
CA ALA A 232 -6.60 -19.85 7.21
C ALA A 232 -6.04 -21.11 6.48
N ASP A 233 -6.93 -21.91 5.89
CA ASP A 233 -6.57 -23.14 5.17
C ASP A 233 -6.43 -22.92 3.66
N SER A 234 -6.47 -21.69 3.19
CA SER A 234 -6.34 -21.41 1.76
C SER A 234 -4.91 -21.68 1.29
N PRO A 235 -4.73 -22.42 0.18
CA PRO A 235 -3.40 -22.60 -0.38
C PRO A 235 -2.81 -21.24 -0.79
N ASN A 236 -1.57 -20.98 -0.41
CA ASN A 236 -0.83 -19.75 -0.71
C ASN A 236 -1.30 -18.48 0.04
N ILE A 237 -1.66 -18.62 1.29
CA ILE A 237 -1.62 -17.51 2.26
C ILE A 237 -0.27 -17.48 2.94
#